data_6123a33f5a8edb3c3c1e99fd2d733af9
#
_entry.id   6123a33f5a8edb3c3c1e99fd2d733af9
#
_cell.length_a   1.000
_cell.length_b   1.000
_cell.length_c   1.000
_cell.angle_alpha   90.00
_cell.angle_beta   90.00
_cell.angle_gamma   90.00
#
_symmetry.space_group_name_H-M   'P 1'
#
loop_
_entity.id
_entity.type
_entity.pdbx_description
1 polymer ?
#
loop_
_entity_poly.entity_id
_entity_poly.type
_entity_poly.pdbx_seq_one_letter_code
_entity_poly.pdbx_strand_id
1 'polypeptide(L)'
;MGKITVRRVVIAGLGLIGGSFALALRRERPDLALAGWDEEAVLVKGLARGVIDAVCRPEDLVDGDLLVLAAPPHASLFLLDSVASLPPSVIVTDVVSTKRVIVDAAIAKGTRFVGGHPMAGSEQSGLDHAAADLFDGKRWFLVDAGAGDEANDAVEAMVASLGARPEWIDALEHDRVMAAISHLPQIAASALMAVAGPLAGESNLDLAGAGLRDTTRLAAGDPELWSEIAASNAEELVKAVRMLREQLERVEKSLDASEPLHEFFSAGRRWRSKL
;
A
#
# COMPACT_ATOMS: atom_id res chain seq x y z
N MET A 1 -3.50 8.13 -32.66
CA MET A 1 -2.49 8.06 -31.62
C MET A 1 -2.19 6.60 -31.38
N GLY A 2 -0.92 6.19 -31.35
CA GLY A 2 -0.55 4.76 -31.23
C GLY A 2 -0.71 4.28 -29.79
N LYS A 3 -1.27 3.10 -29.61
CA LYS A 3 -1.40 2.46 -28.30
C LYS A 3 0.00 2.17 -27.75
N ILE A 4 0.33 2.64 -26.55
CA ILE A 4 1.61 2.29 -25.91
C ILE A 4 1.63 0.78 -25.70
N THR A 5 2.67 0.13 -26.20
CA THR A 5 2.88 -1.29 -25.97
C THR A 5 4.01 -1.45 -24.96
N VAL A 6 3.63 -1.80 -23.71
CA VAL A 6 4.62 -2.23 -22.71
C VAL A 6 5.25 -3.54 -23.16
N ARG A 7 6.58 -3.58 -23.21
CA ARG A 7 7.35 -4.75 -23.65
C ARG A 7 8.04 -5.47 -22.49
N ARG A 8 8.45 -4.70 -21.49
CA ARG A 8 9.11 -5.19 -20.30
C ARG A 8 8.56 -4.48 -19.07
N VAL A 9 8.39 -5.21 -17.99
CA VAL A 9 8.05 -4.65 -16.68
C VAL A 9 9.24 -4.81 -15.77
N VAL A 10 9.71 -3.71 -15.20
CA VAL A 10 10.80 -3.65 -14.23
C VAL A 10 10.20 -3.39 -12.87
N ILE A 11 10.47 -4.25 -11.90
CA ILE A 11 9.91 -4.17 -10.55
C ILE A 11 11.03 -3.83 -9.58
N ALA A 12 10.97 -2.63 -9.01
CA ALA A 12 11.88 -2.15 -7.99
C ALA A 12 11.28 -2.45 -6.60
N GLY A 13 11.82 -3.46 -5.94
CA GLY A 13 11.31 -4.08 -4.73
C GLY A 13 10.57 -5.41 -5.01
N LEU A 14 11.25 -6.52 -4.72
CA LEU A 14 10.70 -7.88 -4.89
C LEU A 14 10.26 -8.48 -3.53
N GLY A 15 9.59 -7.67 -2.71
CA GLY A 15 8.96 -8.11 -1.48
C GLY A 15 7.66 -8.87 -1.72
N LEU A 16 6.77 -8.87 -0.72
CA LEU A 16 5.42 -9.47 -0.84
C LEU A 16 4.66 -8.90 -2.05
N ILE A 17 4.53 -7.59 -2.14
CA ILE A 17 3.70 -6.93 -3.18
C ILE A 17 4.37 -7.00 -4.55
N GLY A 18 5.63 -6.58 -4.67
CA GLY A 18 6.35 -6.61 -5.95
C GLY A 18 6.57 -8.03 -6.49
N GLY A 19 6.86 -8.98 -5.62
CA GLY A 19 6.95 -10.40 -5.98
C GLY A 19 5.60 -10.97 -6.44
N SER A 20 4.51 -10.62 -5.75
CA SER A 20 3.15 -11.02 -6.16
C SER A 20 2.75 -10.39 -7.49
N PHE A 21 3.15 -9.12 -7.72
CA PHE A 21 2.94 -8.44 -9.00
C PHE A 21 3.64 -9.19 -10.13
N ALA A 22 4.90 -9.57 -9.95
CA ALA A 22 5.64 -10.36 -10.93
C ALA A 22 5.00 -11.73 -11.18
N LEU A 23 4.61 -12.46 -10.13
CA LEU A 23 3.97 -13.76 -10.25
C LEU A 23 2.61 -13.68 -10.94
N ALA A 24 1.79 -12.66 -10.64
CA ALA A 24 0.52 -12.43 -11.30
C ALA A 24 0.71 -12.13 -12.80
N LEU A 25 1.68 -11.27 -13.15
CA LEU A 25 2.02 -11.03 -14.55
C LEU A 25 2.51 -12.30 -15.25
N ARG A 26 3.33 -13.10 -14.60
CA ARG A 26 3.80 -14.38 -15.16
C ARG A 26 2.64 -15.32 -15.49
N ARG A 27 1.59 -15.31 -14.67
CA ARG A 27 0.36 -16.08 -14.86
C ARG A 27 -0.49 -15.53 -16.03
N GLU A 28 -0.71 -14.23 -16.05
CA GLU A 28 -1.70 -13.60 -16.93
C GLU A 28 -1.10 -13.03 -18.23
N ARG A 29 0.17 -12.68 -18.21
CA ARG A 29 0.89 -12.04 -19.31
C ARG A 29 2.27 -12.68 -19.54
N PRO A 30 2.30 -13.98 -19.90
CA PRO A 30 3.55 -14.71 -20.11
C PRO A 30 4.37 -14.18 -21.30
N ASP A 31 3.80 -13.27 -22.10
CA ASP A 31 4.44 -12.56 -23.19
C ASP A 31 5.37 -11.43 -22.73
N LEU A 32 5.22 -10.95 -21.50
CA LEU A 32 6.03 -9.85 -20.98
C LEU A 32 7.36 -10.35 -20.39
N ALA A 33 8.43 -9.63 -20.71
CA ALA A 33 9.70 -9.78 -20.01
C ALA A 33 9.60 -9.11 -18.62
N LEU A 34 10.04 -9.82 -17.58
CA LEU A 34 10.04 -9.33 -16.21
C LEU A 34 11.46 -9.16 -15.70
N ALA A 35 11.79 -7.97 -15.22
CA ALA A 35 13.09 -7.70 -14.61
C ALA A 35 12.92 -7.17 -13.18
N GLY A 36 13.90 -7.43 -12.35
CA GLY A 36 13.92 -7.00 -10.95
C GLY A 36 15.03 -6.01 -10.65
N TRP A 37 14.75 -5.11 -9.74
CA TRP A 37 15.70 -4.21 -9.12
C TRP A 37 15.52 -4.28 -7.61
N ASP A 38 16.48 -4.90 -6.91
CA ASP A 38 16.44 -5.15 -5.48
C ASP A 38 17.86 -5.46 -4.97
N GLU A 39 18.01 -5.82 -3.71
CA GLU A 39 19.23 -6.36 -3.15
C GLU A 39 19.63 -7.68 -3.83
N GLU A 40 20.94 -7.92 -3.97
CA GLU A 40 21.48 -9.08 -4.70
C GLU A 40 20.88 -10.42 -4.25
N ALA A 41 20.74 -10.61 -2.94
CA ALA A 41 20.18 -11.85 -2.39
C ALA A 41 18.73 -12.11 -2.82
N VAL A 42 17.92 -11.05 -2.91
CA VAL A 42 16.53 -11.10 -3.36
C VAL A 42 16.47 -11.36 -4.87
N LEU A 43 17.33 -10.70 -5.64
CA LEU A 43 17.45 -10.91 -7.10
C LEU A 43 17.83 -12.33 -7.47
N VAL A 44 18.85 -12.91 -6.80
CA VAL A 44 19.26 -14.29 -6.99
C VAL A 44 18.09 -15.24 -6.74
N LYS A 45 17.33 -15.02 -5.66
CA LYS A 45 16.15 -15.79 -5.33
C LYS A 45 15.03 -15.65 -6.36
N GLY A 46 14.78 -14.41 -6.81
CA GLY A 46 13.78 -14.09 -7.84
C GLY A 46 14.06 -14.80 -9.16
N LEU A 47 15.33 -14.78 -9.61
CA LEU A 47 15.79 -15.51 -10.81
C LEU A 47 15.64 -17.02 -10.63
N ALA A 48 16.12 -17.57 -9.52
CA ALA A 48 16.08 -19.01 -9.25
C ALA A 48 14.65 -19.56 -9.20
N ARG A 49 13.68 -18.77 -8.78
CA ARG A 49 12.25 -19.14 -8.71
C ARG A 49 11.46 -18.80 -9.97
N GLY A 50 12.09 -18.19 -10.98
CA GLY A 50 11.42 -17.75 -12.20
C GLY A 50 10.42 -16.61 -11.97
N VAL A 51 10.57 -15.85 -10.89
CA VAL A 51 9.75 -14.66 -10.62
C VAL A 51 10.11 -13.53 -11.60
N ILE A 52 11.39 -13.39 -11.89
CA ILE A 52 11.95 -12.45 -12.88
C ILE A 52 12.84 -13.21 -13.88
N ASP A 53 13.04 -12.65 -15.06
CA ASP A 53 13.91 -13.19 -16.13
C ASP A 53 15.30 -12.59 -16.07
N ALA A 54 15.43 -11.34 -15.58
CA ALA A 54 16.68 -10.59 -15.57
C ALA A 54 16.75 -9.62 -14.41
N VAL A 55 17.96 -9.14 -14.14
CA VAL A 55 18.19 -7.97 -13.29
C VAL A 55 18.16 -6.74 -14.17
N CYS A 56 17.60 -5.63 -13.69
CA CYS A 56 17.60 -4.34 -14.35
C CYS A 56 17.97 -3.25 -13.34
N ARG A 57 18.78 -2.31 -13.75
CA ARG A 57 19.11 -1.10 -12.97
C ARG A 57 18.45 0.12 -13.61
N PRO A 58 18.39 1.28 -12.93
CA PRO A 58 17.79 2.49 -13.50
C PRO A 58 18.36 2.88 -14.86
N GLU A 59 19.68 2.77 -15.02
CA GLU A 59 20.40 3.09 -16.25
C GLU A 59 20.11 2.17 -17.44
N ASP A 60 19.52 0.99 -17.16
CA ASP A 60 19.17 -0.02 -18.17
C ASP A 60 17.74 0.13 -18.70
N LEU A 61 16.98 1.11 -18.18
CA LEU A 61 15.60 1.36 -18.61
C LEU A 61 15.58 1.99 -20.00
N VAL A 62 14.70 1.47 -20.84
CA VAL A 62 14.59 1.87 -22.26
C VAL A 62 13.14 2.15 -22.66
N ASP A 63 12.95 2.68 -23.86
CA ASP A 63 11.64 2.93 -24.44
C ASP A 63 10.76 1.65 -24.47
N GLY A 64 9.55 1.78 -23.94
CA GLY A 64 8.58 0.67 -23.84
C GLY A 64 8.65 -0.10 -22.52
N ASP A 65 9.47 0.34 -21.56
CA ASP A 65 9.46 -0.20 -20.21
C ASP A 65 8.34 0.42 -19.36
N LEU A 66 7.81 -0.40 -18.45
CA LEU A 66 7.02 0.03 -17.30
C LEU A 66 7.82 -0.25 -16.04
N LEU A 67 8.10 0.78 -15.25
CA LEU A 67 8.75 0.65 -13.94
C LEU A 67 7.70 0.66 -12.84
N VAL A 68 7.74 -0.34 -11.96
CA VAL A 68 6.88 -0.46 -10.78
C VAL A 68 7.71 -0.26 -9.52
N LEU A 69 7.44 0.81 -8.77
CA LEU A 69 8.06 1.07 -7.48
C LEU A 69 7.29 0.30 -6.39
N ALA A 70 7.86 -0.82 -5.94
CA ALA A 70 7.24 -1.74 -4.97
C ALA A 70 8.03 -1.86 -3.67
N ALA A 71 8.68 -0.78 -3.28
CA ALA A 71 9.42 -0.61 -2.03
C ALA A 71 8.59 0.19 -0.99
N PRO A 72 9.00 0.25 0.29
CA PRO A 72 8.40 1.12 1.29
C PRO A 72 8.36 2.60 0.86
N PRO A 73 7.50 3.45 1.47
CA PRO A 73 7.29 4.83 1.01
C PRO A 73 8.56 5.64 0.83
N HIS A 74 9.45 5.63 1.82
CA HIS A 74 10.71 6.39 1.76
C HIS A 74 11.66 5.85 0.68
N ALA A 75 11.80 4.54 0.58
CA ALA A 75 12.62 3.91 -0.45
C ALA A 75 12.05 4.17 -1.86
N SER A 76 10.73 4.16 -2.04
CA SER A 76 10.09 4.48 -3.32
C SER A 76 10.33 5.93 -3.74
N LEU A 77 10.34 6.89 -2.81
CA LEU A 77 10.73 8.27 -3.09
C LEU A 77 12.20 8.38 -3.52
N PHE A 78 13.11 7.67 -2.84
CA PHE A 78 14.52 7.62 -3.21
C PHE A 78 14.73 6.99 -4.61
N LEU A 79 14.01 5.91 -4.91
CA LEU A 79 14.02 5.27 -6.22
C LEU A 79 13.51 6.23 -7.30
N LEU A 80 12.46 6.99 -7.01
CA LEU A 80 11.94 8.02 -7.92
C LEU A 80 12.99 9.12 -8.21
N ASP A 81 13.82 9.46 -7.23
CA ASP A 81 14.97 10.37 -7.45
C ASP A 81 16.00 9.79 -8.43
N SER A 82 16.27 8.49 -8.31
CA SER A 82 17.25 7.79 -9.14
C SER A 82 16.81 7.67 -10.61
N VAL A 83 15.51 7.81 -10.88
CA VAL A 83 14.93 7.67 -12.23
C VAL A 83 14.59 9.01 -12.89
N ALA A 84 15.05 10.13 -12.34
CA ALA A 84 14.80 11.47 -12.90
C ALA A 84 15.36 11.69 -14.34
N SER A 85 16.24 10.80 -14.82
CA SER A 85 16.87 10.88 -16.15
C SER A 85 16.37 9.79 -17.12
N LEU A 86 15.18 9.21 -16.85
CA LEU A 86 14.62 8.16 -17.72
C LEU A 86 14.25 8.66 -19.11
N PRO A 87 14.25 7.75 -20.13
CA PRO A 87 13.63 8.07 -21.40
C PRO A 87 12.17 8.53 -21.18
N PRO A 88 11.70 9.60 -21.86
CA PRO A 88 10.37 10.19 -21.63
C PRO A 88 9.20 9.24 -21.90
N SER A 89 9.46 8.14 -22.59
CA SER A 89 8.43 7.11 -22.89
C SER A 89 8.27 6.06 -21.79
N VAL A 90 9.22 5.96 -20.85
CA VAL A 90 9.11 5.04 -19.70
C VAL A 90 7.95 5.50 -18.82
N ILE A 91 7.03 4.58 -18.56
CA ILE A 91 5.94 4.80 -17.61
C ILE A 91 6.40 4.32 -16.24
N VAL A 92 6.16 5.12 -15.21
CA VAL A 92 6.45 4.75 -13.82
C VAL A 92 5.11 4.64 -13.07
N THR A 93 4.96 3.59 -12.29
CA THR A 93 3.85 3.42 -11.35
C THR A 93 4.40 2.94 -10.00
N ASP A 94 3.57 2.95 -8.98
CA ASP A 94 3.95 2.47 -7.65
C ASP A 94 2.87 1.59 -7.02
N VAL A 95 3.17 1.05 -5.84
CA VAL A 95 2.23 0.29 -5.01
C VAL A 95 2.18 0.81 -3.57
N VAL A 96 2.67 2.01 -3.34
CA VAL A 96 2.80 2.61 -2.00
C VAL A 96 1.42 2.89 -1.39
N SER A 97 1.33 2.74 -0.07
CA SER A 97 0.06 2.89 0.67
C SER A 97 -0.44 4.33 0.80
N THR A 98 0.37 5.33 0.45
CA THR A 98 0.03 6.77 0.44
C THR A 98 0.31 7.37 -0.92
N LYS A 99 -0.50 8.36 -1.35
CA LYS A 99 -0.40 8.84 -2.74
C LYS A 99 0.13 10.25 -2.86
N ARG A 100 -0.28 11.19 -1.99
CA ARG A 100 0.03 12.61 -2.18
C ARG A 100 1.54 12.86 -2.31
N VAL A 101 2.33 12.36 -1.38
CA VAL A 101 3.78 12.66 -1.34
C VAL A 101 4.51 12.14 -2.56
N ILE A 102 4.23 10.91 -3.00
CA ILE A 102 4.92 10.30 -4.15
C ILE A 102 4.44 10.91 -5.47
N VAL A 103 3.15 11.22 -5.59
CA VAL A 103 2.57 11.90 -6.77
C VAL A 103 3.14 13.30 -6.93
N ASP A 104 3.16 14.09 -5.86
CA ASP A 104 3.75 15.44 -5.87
C ASP A 104 5.23 15.40 -6.26
N ALA A 105 5.99 14.45 -5.72
CA ALA A 105 7.39 14.26 -6.07
C ALA A 105 7.57 13.88 -7.56
N ALA A 106 6.73 13.00 -8.10
CA ALA A 106 6.77 12.59 -9.49
C ALA A 106 6.44 13.74 -10.45
N ILE A 107 5.42 14.54 -10.12
CA ILE A 107 5.05 15.75 -10.88
C ILE A 107 6.20 16.75 -10.89
N ALA A 108 6.79 17.02 -9.71
CA ALA A 108 7.90 17.97 -9.59
C ALA A 108 9.13 17.57 -10.43
N LYS A 109 9.30 16.27 -10.68
CA LYS A 109 10.40 15.71 -11.52
C LYS A 109 10.04 15.59 -12.99
N GLY A 110 8.80 15.83 -13.37
CA GLY A 110 8.33 15.60 -14.75
C GLY A 110 8.31 14.12 -15.14
N THR A 111 8.23 13.22 -14.18
CA THR A 111 8.17 11.78 -14.43
C THR A 111 6.80 11.43 -15.03
N ARG A 112 6.77 10.57 -16.04
CA ARG A 112 5.53 10.03 -16.60
C ARG A 112 4.95 8.98 -15.63
N PHE A 113 4.26 9.46 -14.61
CA PHE A 113 3.89 8.70 -13.43
C PHE A 113 2.38 8.50 -13.29
N VAL A 114 1.97 7.27 -12.99
CA VAL A 114 0.60 6.92 -12.60
C VAL A 114 0.66 6.30 -11.22
N GLY A 115 0.09 6.98 -10.23
CA GLY A 115 0.06 6.46 -8.85
C GLY A 115 -0.77 5.19 -8.73
N GLY A 116 -0.31 4.22 -7.95
CA GLY A 116 -0.99 2.96 -7.70
C GLY A 116 -1.02 2.61 -6.21
N HIS A 117 -2.09 1.94 -5.76
CA HIS A 117 -2.18 1.35 -4.42
C HIS A 117 -3.10 0.13 -4.42
N PRO A 118 -2.57 -1.10 -4.38
CA PRO A 118 -3.37 -2.31 -4.21
C PRO A 118 -3.92 -2.40 -2.78
N MET A 119 -5.24 -2.59 -2.64
CA MET A 119 -5.86 -2.89 -1.35
C MET A 119 -5.66 -4.37 -1.01
N ALA A 120 -4.40 -4.78 -0.97
CA ALA A 120 -3.94 -6.13 -0.73
C ALA A 120 -2.65 -6.13 0.09
N GLY A 121 -2.46 -7.14 0.92
CA GLY A 121 -1.30 -7.29 1.78
C GLY A 121 -1.56 -8.33 2.87
N SER A 122 -0.54 -8.60 3.64
CA SER A 122 -0.61 -9.43 4.84
C SER A 122 0.39 -8.92 5.87
N GLU A 123 0.38 -9.52 7.06
CA GLU A 123 1.37 -9.25 8.12
C GLU A 123 2.75 -9.88 7.79
N GLN A 124 2.81 -10.70 6.75
CA GLN A 124 4.04 -11.35 6.28
C GLN A 124 4.77 -10.43 5.29
N SER A 125 6.08 -10.55 5.22
CA SER A 125 6.95 -9.77 4.34
C SER A 125 7.90 -10.64 3.52
N GLY A 126 8.47 -10.05 2.47
CA GLY A 126 9.47 -10.71 1.63
C GLY A 126 8.90 -11.57 0.50
N LEU A 127 9.80 -11.95 -0.42
CA LEU A 127 9.48 -12.70 -1.64
C LEU A 127 8.91 -14.12 -1.36
N ASP A 128 9.20 -14.69 -0.19
CA ASP A 128 8.71 -16.03 0.18
C ASP A 128 7.20 -16.08 0.35
N HIS A 129 6.59 -14.97 0.67
CA HIS A 129 5.15 -14.85 0.89
C HIS A 129 4.40 -14.30 -0.32
N ALA A 130 5.12 -14.03 -1.42
CA ALA A 130 4.50 -13.57 -2.66
C ALA A 130 3.60 -14.65 -3.28
N ALA A 131 2.43 -14.25 -3.77
CA ALA A 131 1.42 -15.12 -4.35
C ALA A 131 0.81 -14.50 -5.61
N ALA A 132 0.61 -15.30 -6.65
CA ALA A 132 0.10 -14.83 -7.94
C ALA A 132 -1.36 -14.37 -7.89
N ASP A 133 -2.13 -14.80 -6.89
CA ASP A 133 -3.55 -14.50 -6.68
C ASP A 133 -3.80 -13.40 -5.63
N LEU A 134 -2.74 -12.77 -5.12
CA LEU A 134 -2.84 -11.76 -4.06
C LEU A 134 -3.83 -10.63 -4.42
N PHE A 135 -3.90 -10.26 -5.69
CA PHE A 135 -4.70 -9.15 -6.19
C PHE A 135 -6.08 -9.56 -6.73
N ASP A 136 -6.38 -10.86 -6.83
CA ASP A 136 -7.61 -11.38 -7.44
C ASP A 136 -8.85 -10.78 -6.74
N GLY A 137 -9.65 -10.02 -7.51
CA GLY A 137 -10.85 -9.34 -7.04
C GLY A 137 -10.61 -8.19 -6.05
N LYS A 138 -9.36 -7.83 -5.75
CA LYS A 138 -9.04 -6.73 -4.86
C LYS A 138 -9.18 -5.39 -5.57
N ARG A 139 -9.54 -4.35 -4.83
CA ARG A 139 -9.54 -2.97 -5.30
C ARG A 139 -8.10 -2.50 -5.47
N TRP A 140 -7.85 -1.74 -6.53
CA TRP A 140 -6.56 -1.10 -6.77
C TRP A 140 -6.80 0.36 -7.12
N PHE A 141 -6.42 1.26 -6.25
CA PHE A 141 -6.54 2.69 -6.52
C PHE A 141 -5.49 3.16 -7.52
N LEU A 142 -5.92 3.99 -8.47
CA LEU A 142 -5.07 4.66 -9.44
C LEU A 142 -5.23 6.17 -9.28
N VAL A 143 -4.12 6.89 -9.44
CA VAL A 143 -4.07 8.34 -9.35
C VAL A 143 -3.38 8.90 -10.59
N ASP A 144 -4.08 9.77 -11.31
CA ASP A 144 -3.49 10.49 -12.44
C ASP A 144 -2.53 11.58 -11.93
N ALA A 145 -1.26 11.46 -12.30
CA ALA A 145 -0.22 12.45 -12.01
C ALA A 145 0.15 13.27 -13.26
N GLY A 146 -0.72 13.35 -14.25
CA GLY A 146 -0.46 14.06 -15.51
C GLY A 146 0.39 13.26 -16.51
N ALA A 147 0.41 11.93 -16.39
CA ALA A 147 1.16 11.05 -17.31
C ALA A 147 0.59 11.00 -18.74
N GLY A 148 -0.65 11.46 -18.91
CA GLY A 148 -1.41 11.44 -20.14
C GLY A 148 -2.21 10.14 -20.33
N ASP A 149 -3.32 10.23 -21.10
CA ASP A 149 -4.31 9.18 -21.23
C ASP A 149 -3.71 7.82 -21.63
N GLU A 150 -2.74 7.79 -22.54
CA GLU A 150 -2.09 6.55 -22.99
C GLU A 150 -1.34 5.82 -21.85
N ALA A 151 -0.70 6.56 -20.93
CA ALA A 151 -0.03 5.97 -19.78
C ALA A 151 -1.05 5.49 -18.74
N ASN A 152 -2.08 6.29 -18.50
CA ASN A 152 -3.19 5.95 -17.62
C ASN A 152 -3.86 4.65 -18.07
N ASP A 153 -4.23 4.56 -19.35
CA ASP A 153 -4.82 3.36 -19.96
C ASP A 153 -3.90 2.14 -19.86
N ALA A 154 -2.59 2.32 -20.07
CA ALA A 154 -1.63 1.23 -20.02
C ALA A 154 -1.50 0.65 -18.59
N VAL A 155 -1.43 1.51 -17.57
CA VAL A 155 -1.35 1.08 -16.17
C VAL A 155 -2.67 0.48 -15.72
N GLU A 156 -3.81 1.07 -16.08
CA GLU A 156 -5.14 0.52 -15.76
C GLU A 156 -5.32 -0.87 -16.36
N ALA A 157 -5.01 -1.04 -17.65
CA ALA A 157 -5.07 -2.34 -18.31
C ALA A 157 -4.12 -3.37 -17.69
N MET A 158 -2.93 -2.93 -17.27
CA MET A 158 -1.97 -3.78 -16.56
C MET A 158 -2.56 -4.26 -15.24
N VAL A 159 -3.05 -3.35 -14.40
CA VAL A 159 -3.68 -3.66 -13.10
C VAL A 159 -4.89 -4.58 -13.28
N ALA A 160 -5.76 -4.31 -14.25
CA ALA A 160 -6.90 -5.16 -14.55
C ALA A 160 -6.47 -6.58 -14.96
N SER A 161 -5.36 -6.71 -15.71
CA SER A 161 -4.83 -8.01 -16.12
C SER A 161 -4.35 -8.88 -14.96
N LEU A 162 -4.04 -8.28 -13.79
CA LEU A 162 -3.67 -9.00 -12.57
C LEU A 162 -4.88 -9.56 -11.80
N GLY A 163 -6.10 -9.42 -12.33
CA GLY A 163 -7.33 -9.79 -11.63
C GLY A 163 -7.83 -8.76 -10.62
N ALA A 164 -7.15 -7.62 -10.49
CA ALA A 164 -7.55 -6.51 -9.63
C ALA A 164 -8.67 -5.67 -10.26
N ARG A 165 -9.31 -4.84 -9.43
CA ARG A 165 -10.35 -3.87 -9.85
C ARG A 165 -9.76 -2.47 -9.77
N PRO A 166 -9.32 -1.87 -10.89
CA PRO A 166 -8.81 -0.50 -10.89
C PRO A 166 -9.93 0.49 -10.54
N GLU A 167 -9.60 1.50 -9.75
CA GLU A 167 -10.50 2.57 -9.35
C GLU A 167 -9.73 3.88 -9.26
N TRP A 168 -10.10 4.86 -10.11
CA TRP A 168 -9.46 6.17 -10.14
C TRP A 168 -9.92 7.05 -8.97
N ILE A 169 -8.96 7.71 -8.34
CA ILE A 169 -9.19 8.61 -7.20
C ILE A 169 -8.17 9.76 -7.23
N ASP A 170 -8.53 10.90 -6.66
CA ASP A 170 -7.59 11.99 -6.42
C ASP A 170 -6.62 11.63 -5.27
N ALA A 171 -5.36 12.10 -5.35
CA ALA A 171 -4.32 11.75 -4.37
C ALA A 171 -4.66 12.20 -2.93
N LEU A 172 -5.23 13.40 -2.77
CA LEU A 172 -5.63 13.93 -1.47
C LEU A 172 -6.83 13.16 -0.91
N GLU A 173 -7.82 12.87 -1.75
CA GLU A 173 -8.98 12.08 -1.36
C GLU A 173 -8.58 10.65 -1.00
N HIS A 174 -7.66 10.04 -1.75
CA HIS A 174 -7.09 8.74 -1.40
C HIS A 174 -6.51 8.75 0.02
N ASP A 175 -5.61 9.70 0.31
CA ASP A 175 -4.91 9.75 1.59
C ASP A 175 -5.86 10.07 2.74
N ARG A 176 -6.89 10.91 2.51
CA ARG A 176 -7.97 11.18 3.45
C ARG A 176 -8.77 9.90 3.79
N VAL A 177 -9.13 9.13 2.77
CA VAL A 177 -9.87 7.88 2.93
C VAL A 177 -9.00 6.85 3.65
N MET A 178 -7.74 6.67 3.21
CA MET A 178 -6.81 5.72 3.83
C MET A 178 -6.51 6.06 5.30
N ALA A 179 -6.41 7.34 5.65
CA ALA A 179 -6.28 7.77 7.04
C ALA A 179 -7.40 7.22 7.92
N ALA A 180 -8.64 7.20 7.40
CA ALA A 180 -9.81 6.75 8.16
C ALA A 180 -9.99 5.23 8.20
N ILE A 181 -9.79 4.52 7.06
CA ILE A 181 -10.17 3.11 6.94
C ILE A 181 -9.00 2.13 7.08
N SER A 182 -7.75 2.62 7.05
CA SER A 182 -6.52 1.82 7.14
C SER A 182 -5.61 2.30 8.26
N HIS A 183 -5.16 3.55 8.21
CA HIS A 183 -4.10 4.03 9.11
C HIS A 183 -4.61 4.25 10.54
N LEU A 184 -5.80 4.83 10.72
CA LEU A 184 -6.41 4.99 12.04
C LEU A 184 -6.69 3.65 12.74
N PRO A 185 -7.26 2.62 12.07
CA PRO A 185 -7.38 1.29 12.63
C PRO A 185 -6.05 0.69 13.11
N GLN A 186 -4.98 0.85 12.35
CA GLN A 186 -3.64 0.40 12.74
C GLN A 186 -3.15 1.09 14.03
N ILE A 187 -3.25 2.42 14.07
CA ILE A 187 -2.87 3.19 15.27
C ILE A 187 -3.73 2.81 16.47
N ALA A 188 -5.04 2.65 16.27
CA ALA A 188 -5.96 2.29 17.33
C ALA A 188 -5.64 0.89 17.91
N ALA A 189 -5.36 -0.09 17.05
CA ALA A 189 -4.96 -1.44 17.47
C ALA A 189 -3.65 -1.42 18.26
N SER A 190 -2.64 -0.70 17.76
CA SER A 190 -1.34 -0.56 18.43
C SER A 190 -1.46 0.17 19.77
N ALA A 191 -2.23 1.27 19.82
CA ALA A 191 -2.50 2.01 21.05
C ALA A 191 -3.26 1.16 22.08
N LEU A 192 -4.25 0.37 21.64
CA LEU A 192 -4.97 -0.54 22.51
C LEU A 192 -4.02 -1.57 23.15
N MET A 193 -3.13 -2.18 22.35
CA MET A 193 -2.15 -3.15 22.90
C MET A 193 -1.13 -2.50 23.82
N ALA A 194 -0.67 -1.29 23.51
CA ALA A 194 0.26 -0.54 24.34
C ALA A 194 -0.34 -0.19 25.72
N VAL A 195 -1.66 -0.15 25.83
CA VAL A 195 -2.38 0.05 27.10
C VAL A 195 -2.77 -1.28 27.74
N ALA A 196 -3.40 -2.16 27.01
CA ALA A 196 -3.95 -3.42 27.53
C ALA A 196 -2.85 -4.37 28.04
N GLY A 197 -1.71 -4.44 27.35
CA GLY A 197 -0.59 -5.30 27.72
C GLY A 197 -0.06 -5.00 29.12
N PRO A 198 0.41 -3.77 29.40
CA PRO A 198 0.89 -3.38 30.73
C PRO A 198 -0.19 -3.45 31.83
N LEU A 199 -1.45 -3.13 31.51
CA LEU A 199 -2.55 -3.20 32.48
C LEU A 199 -2.89 -4.63 32.88
N ALA A 200 -2.93 -5.56 31.92
CA ALA A 200 -3.22 -6.96 32.19
C ALA A 200 -2.03 -7.66 32.86
N GLY A 201 -0.82 -7.28 32.47
CA GLY A 201 0.43 -7.99 32.80
C GLY A 201 0.60 -9.24 31.92
N GLU A 202 1.84 -9.56 31.59
CA GLU A 202 2.20 -10.64 30.67
C GLU A 202 1.56 -11.99 31.02
N SER A 203 1.52 -12.33 32.32
CA SER A 203 0.96 -13.58 32.84
C SER A 203 -0.54 -13.73 32.62
N ASN A 204 -1.27 -12.63 32.37
CA ASN A 204 -2.71 -12.64 32.21
C ASN A 204 -3.15 -12.49 30.74
N LEU A 205 -2.22 -12.27 29.81
CA LEU A 205 -2.54 -12.15 28.39
C LEU A 205 -3.12 -13.45 27.80
N ASP A 206 -2.82 -14.61 28.39
CA ASP A 206 -3.41 -15.90 28.02
C ASP A 206 -4.91 -15.95 28.25
N LEU A 207 -5.46 -15.11 29.14
CA LEU A 207 -6.90 -15.00 29.40
C LEU A 207 -7.62 -14.21 28.29
N ALA A 208 -6.89 -13.63 27.34
CA ALA A 208 -7.47 -12.83 26.26
C ALA A 208 -8.37 -13.69 25.35
N GLY A 209 -9.62 -13.28 25.23
CA GLY A 209 -10.59 -13.86 24.31
C GLY A 209 -10.40 -13.32 22.86
N ALA A 210 -11.30 -13.78 21.97
CA ALA A 210 -11.32 -13.37 20.55
C ALA A 210 -11.44 -11.84 20.39
N GLY A 211 -12.22 -11.17 21.28
CA GLY A 211 -12.40 -9.73 21.19
C GLY A 211 -11.09 -8.93 21.18
N LEU A 212 -10.18 -9.21 22.11
CA LEU A 212 -8.87 -8.53 22.11
C LEU A 212 -8.02 -8.94 20.91
N ARG A 213 -7.94 -10.25 20.61
CA ARG A 213 -7.11 -10.80 19.51
C ARG A 213 -7.52 -10.21 18.16
N ASP A 214 -8.83 -10.20 17.86
CA ASP A 214 -9.34 -9.71 16.58
C ASP A 214 -9.17 -8.19 16.44
N THR A 215 -9.45 -7.43 17.52
CA THR A 215 -9.35 -5.97 17.52
C THR A 215 -7.89 -5.49 17.41
N THR A 216 -6.94 -6.27 17.95
CA THR A 216 -5.52 -5.89 17.98
C THR A 216 -4.66 -6.62 16.94
N ARG A 217 -5.25 -7.42 16.06
CA ARG A 217 -4.50 -8.17 15.03
C ARG A 217 -3.55 -7.28 14.22
N LEU A 218 -3.99 -6.08 13.89
CA LEU A 218 -3.19 -5.12 13.14
C LEU A 218 -1.93 -4.67 13.89
N ALA A 219 -1.92 -4.70 15.23
CA ALA A 219 -0.76 -4.31 16.02
C ALA A 219 0.49 -5.21 15.81
N ALA A 220 0.33 -6.35 15.12
CA ALA A 220 1.45 -7.20 14.71
C ALA A 220 2.17 -6.71 13.43
N GLY A 221 1.70 -5.65 12.80
CA GLY A 221 2.34 -5.08 11.60
C GLY A 221 3.73 -4.54 11.87
N ASP A 222 4.56 -4.52 10.81
CA ASP A 222 5.95 -4.05 10.87
C ASP A 222 6.04 -2.59 11.33
N PRO A 223 6.73 -2.29 12.45
CA PRO A 223 6.81 -0.94 13.00
C PRO A 223 7.53 0.06 12.08
N GLU A 224 8.53 -0.36 11.32
CA GLU A 224 9.29 0.50 10.42
C GLU A 224 8.39 0.94 9.26
N LEU A 225 7.75 -0.02 8.59
CA LEU A 225 6.81 0.26 7.50
C LEU A 225 5.65 1.17 7.96
N TRP A 226 5.05 0.88 9.10
CA TRP A 226 3.91 1.66 9.60
C TRP A 226 4.30 3.06 10.07
N SER A 227 5.54 3.24 10.55
CA SER A 227 6.08 4.57 10.87
C SER A 227 6.23 5.43 9.60
N GLU A 228 6.72 4.85 8.51
CA GLU A 228 6.82 5.54 7.21
C GLU A 228 5.44 5.88 6.63
N ILE A 229 4.49 4.92 6.66
CA ILE A 229 3.11 5.16 6.20
C ILE A 229 2.47 6.28 7.00
N ALA A 230 2.58 6.26 8.32
CA ALA A 230 2.01 7.29 9.19
C ALA A 230 2.64 8.66 8.93
N ALA A 231 3.97 8.74 8.75
CA ALA A 231 4.68 9.98 8.45
C ALA A 231 4.29 10.54 7.07
N SER A 232 4.16 9.68 6.05
CA SER A 232 3.80 10.11 4.68
C SER A 232 2.35 10.59 4.55
N ASN A 233 1.44 10.25 5.49
CA ASN A 233 0.06 10.73 5.55
C ASN A 233 -0.26 11.47 6.87
N ALA A 234 0.74 12.11 7.47
CA ALA A 234 0.62 12.69 8.81
C ALA A 234 -0.49 13.74 8.92
N GLU A 235 -0.71 14.57 7.89
CA GLU A 235 -1.71 15.63 7.91
C GLU A 235 -3.14 15.11 8.10
N GLU A 236 -3.54 14.12 7.31
CA GLU A 236 -4.87 13.52 7.40
C GLU A 236 -5.00 12.62 8.63
N LEU A 237 -3.93 11.89 8.95
CA LEU A 237 -3.92 10.99 10.09
C LEU A 237 -4.01 11.71 11.43
N VAL A 238 -3.38 12.89 11.58
CA VAL A 238 -3.53 13.73 12.78
C VAL A 238 -4.98 14.15 13.00
N LYS A 239 -5.72 14.48 11.92
CA LYS A 239 -7.15 14.82 12.00
C LYS A 239 -7.96 13.61 12.52
N ALA A 240 -7.72 12.43 11.95
CA ALA A 240 -8.40 11.19 12.33
C ALA A 240 -8.11 10.79 13.80
N VAL A 241 -6.84 10.87 14.22
CA VAL A 241 -6.43 10.56 15.61
C VAL A 241 -7.06 11.54 16.60
N ARG A 242 -7.13 12.84 16.28
CA ARG A 242 -7.81 13.83 17.14
C ARG A 242 -9.28 13.48 17.31
N MET A 243 -9.97 13.14 16.25
CA MET A 243 -11.39 12.73 16.32
C MET A 243 -11.58 11.48 17.20
N LEU A 244 -10.70 10.47 17.07
CA LEU A 244 -10.75 9.28 17.92
C LEU A 244 -10.52 9.64 19.39
N ARG A 245 -9.51 10.45 19.70
CA ARG A 245 -9.23 10.92 21.06
C ARG A 245 -10.44 11.63 21.68
N GLU A 246 -11.09 12.53 20.92
CA GLU A 246 -12.30 13.22 21.39
C GLU A 246 -13.44 12.25 21.72
N GLN A 247 -13.61 11.17 20.95
CA GLN A 247 -14.60 10.13 21.30
C GLN A 247 -14.24 9.39 22.59
N LEU A 248 -12.95 9.06 22.78
CA LEU A 248 -12.48 8.41 24.02
C LEU A 248 -12.66 9.33 25.25
N GLU A 249 -12.37 10.62 25.12
CA GLU A 249 -12.60 11.61 26.19
C GLU A 249 -14.09 11.73 26.56
N ARG A 250 -15.00 11.63 25.58
CA ARG A 250 -16.45 11.60 25.84
C ARG A 250 -16.87 10.35 26.61
N VAL A 251 -16.34 9.18 26.19
CA VAL A 251 -16.59 7.91 26.90
C VAL A 251 -16.09 8.00 28.35
N GLU A 252 -14.84 8.46 28.57
CA GLU A 252 -14.25 8.62 29.89
C GLU A 252 -15.15 9.46 30.83
N LYS A 253 -15.69 10.60 30.33
CA LYS A 253 -16.57 11.49 31.09
C LYS A 253 -17.97 10.92 31.33
N SER A 254 -18.34 9.82 30.70
CA SER A 254 -19.68 9.26 30.71
C SER A 254 -19.74 7.84 31.27
N LEU A 255 -18.65 7.33 31.85
CA LEU A 255 -18.57 5.94 32.31
C LEU A 255 -19.56 5.62 33.43
N ASP A 256 -20.03 6.63 34.15
CA ASP A 256 -21.05 6.53 35.21
C ASP A 256 -22.49 6.81 34.72
N ALA A 257 -22.68 7.13 33.44
CA ALA A 257 -23.95 7.49 32.85
C ALA A 257 -24.32 6.57 31.68
N SER A 258 -25.44 5.85 31.80
CA SER A 258 -25.82 4.83 30.80
C SER A 258 -26.29 5.39 29.46
N GLU A 259 -26.96 6.55 29.44
CA GLU A 259 -27.57 7.10 28.22
C GLU A 259 -26.52 7.59 27.19
N PRO A 260 -25.49 8.39 27.54
CA PRO A 260 -24.44 8.76 26.62
C PRO A 260 -23.62 7.56 26.11
N LEU A 261 -23.41 6.55 26.94
CA LEU A 261 -22.73 5.30 26.53
C LEU A 261 -23.57 4.52 25.52
N HIS A 262 -24.88 4.46 25.71
CA HIS A 262 -25.78 3.83 24.75
C HIS A 262 -25.73 4.52 23.38
N GLU A 263 -25.70 5.85 23.33
CA GLU A 263 -25.55 6.62 22.08
C GLU A 263 -24.23 6.32 21.38
N PHE A 264 -23.11 6.30 22.13
CA PHE A 264 -21.79 5.98 21.61
C PHE A 264 -21.77 4.58 20.95
N PHE A 265 -22.20 3.55 21.64
CA PHE A 265 -22.21 2.19 21.09
C PHE A 265 -23.21 2.04 19.93
N SER A 266 -24.34 2.72 19.98
CA SER A 266 -25.32 2.74 18.89
C SER A 266 -24.77 3.39 17.63
N ALA A 267 -23.98 4.46 17.75
CA ALA A 267 -23.29 5.11 16.62
C ALA A 267 -22.29 4.15 15.97
N GLY A 268 -21.45 3.49 16.76
CA GLY A 268 -20.51 2.48 16.27
C GLY A 268 -21.22 1.34 15.54
N ARG A 269 -22.29 0.80 16.11
CA ARG A 269 -23.09 -0.26 15.49
C ARG A 269 -23.68 0.14 14.14
N ARG A 270 -24.20 1.37 14.03
CA ARG A 270 -24.76 1.89 12.76
C ARG A 270 -23.71 1.92 11.64
N TRP A 271 -22.49 2.38 11.93
CA TRP A 271 -21.44 2.41 10.93
C TRP A 271 -20.92 1.01 10.58
N ARG A 272 -20.76 0.15 11.59
CA ARG A 272 -20.35 -1.24 11.37
C ARG A 272 -21.29 -2.02 10.46
N SER A 273 -22.61 -1.72 10.51
CA SER A 273 -23.60 -2.37 9.64
C SER A 273 -23.53 -1.96 8.16
N LYS A 274 -22.63 -1.05 7.78
CA LYS A 274 -22.40 -0.62 6.40
C LYS A 274 -21.22 -1.36 5.73
N LEU A 275 -20.40 -2.04 6.52
CA LEU A 275 -19.31 -2.90 6.03
C LEU A 275 -19.82 -4.30 5.65
#